data_79d3c12c59a92ac2afa27d3e5a680ebd
#
_entry.id   79d3c12c59a92ac2afa27d3e5a680ebd
#
_cell.length_a   1.000
_cell.length_b   1.000
_cell.length_c   1.000
_cell.angle_alpha   90.00
_cell.angle_beta   90.00
_cell.angle_gamma   90.00
#
_symmetry.space_group_name_H-M   'P 1'
#
loop_
_entity.id
_entity.type
_entity.pdbx_description
1 polymer ?
#
loop_
_entity_poly.entity_id
_entity_poly.type
_entity_poly.pdbx_seq_one_letter_code
_entity_poly.pdbx_strand_id
1 'polypeptide(L)'
;MNILSGNTFFFPYLFSVAFAEYAKEIGGFMNRLLSLISQGLGLDKDCLPKRMGDNPRLRAQANFYPQCPDPELTLGLAVHTDLNALTVLQQSAGVTGLQVIKDGKWVAVDPIPNAFVINLGDQIQVILNLSSFIETIIMYW
;
A
#
# COMPACT_ATOMS: atom_id res chain seq x y z
N MET A 1 37.77 3.71 -8.61
CA MET A 1 36.76 2.66 -8.49
C MET A 1 35.83 2.83 -9.68
N ASN A 2 36.20 2.13 -10.78
CA ASN A 2 35.48 2.20 -12.06
C ASN A 2 34.34 1.20 -12.01
N ILE A 3 33.10 1.66 -12.01
CA ILE A 3 31.94 0.83 -12.19
C ILE A 3 31.07 1.46 -13.28
N LEU A 4 30.90 0.67 -14.36
CA LEU A 4 29.85 0.76 -15.37
C LEU A 4 30.06 1.76 -16.52
N SER A 5 30.94 1.42 -17.42
CA SER A 5 30.75 1.71 -18.84
C SER A 5 30.09 0.48 -19.49
N GLY A 6 28.86 0.60 -19.92
CA GLY A 6 28.18 -0.40 -20.73
C GLY A 6 26.91 -0.92 -20.08
N ASN A 7 25.78 -0.36 -20.42
CA ASN A 7 24.40 -0.76 -20.17
C ASN A 7 23.51 0.21 -19.37
N THR A 8 23.86 1.47 -19.29
CA THR A 8 23.04 2.48 -18.60
C THR A 8 21.65 2.69 -19.23
N PHE A 9 21.49 2.32 -20.51
CA PHE A 9 20.21 2.43 -21.24
C PHE A 9 19.28 1.21 -21.11
N PHE A 10 19.83 0.03 -20.81
CA PHE A 10 19.04 -1.20 -20.75
C PHE A 10 18.32 -1.35 -19.40
N PHE A 11 18.93 -0.89 -18.32
CA PHE A 11 18.41 -0.98 -16.97
C PHE A 11 17.11 -0.17 -16.75
N PRO A 12 17.01 1.10 -17.17
CA PRO A 12 15.75 1.86 -17.07
C PRO A 12 14.62 1.25 -17.91
N TYR A 13 14.94 0.70 -19.08
CA TYR A 13 13.93 0.06 -19.93
C TYR A 13 13.36 -1.21 -19.30
N LEU A 14 14.22 -2.13 -18.84
CA LEU A 14 13.78 -3.34 -18.15
C LEU A 14 13.00 -3.02 -16.89
N PHE A 15 13.43 -2.03 -16.11
CA PHE A 15 12.72 -1.58 -14.94
C PHE A 15 11.33 -1.05 -15.31
N SER A 16 11.22 -0.24 -16.36
CA SER A 16 9.93 0.32 -16.81
C SER A 16 8.96 -0.76 -17.29
N VAL A 17 9.44 -1.78 -17.99
CA VAL A 17 8.62 -2.91 -18.46
C VAL A 17 8.13 -3.75 -17.26
N ALA A 18 9.03 -4.17 -16.38
CA ALA A 18 8.67 -4.95 -15.19
C ALA A 18 7.71 -4.17 -14.28
N PHE A 19 7.94 -2.88 -14.13
CA PHE A 19 7.06 -2.02 -13.34
C PHE A 19 5.67 -1.87 -13.96
N ALA A 20 5.57 -1.73 -15.29
CA ALA A 20 4.30 -1.64 -16.00
C ALA A 20 3.49 -2.95 -15.87
N GLU A 21 4.16 -4.10 -16.00
CA GLU A 21 3.54 -5.41 -15.80
C GLU A 21 3.06 -5.57 -14.36
N TYR A 22 3.91 -5.27 -13.38
CA TYR A 22 3.54 -5.28 -11.96
C TYR A 22 2.33 -4.37 -11.68
N ALA A 23 2.33 -3.14 -12.19
CA ALA A 23 1.22 -2.20 -12.00
C ALA A 23 -0.10 -2.73 -12.59
N LYS A 24 -0.04 -3.39 -13.75
CA LYS A 24 -1.20 -4.03 -14.37
C LYS A 24 -1.76 -5.14 -13.49
N GLU A 25 -0.91 -6.04 -12.99
CA GLU A 25 -1.33 -7.15 -12.13
C GLU A 25 -1.90 -6.66 -10.80
N ILE A 26 -1.25 -5.67 -10.17
CA ILE A 26 -1.76 -5.04 -8.94
C ILE A 26 -3.08 -4.32 -9.19
N GLY A 27 -3.26 -3.63 -10.32
CA GLY A 27 -4.54 -3.02 -10.69
C GLY A 27 -5.68 -4.04 -10.81
N GLY A 28 -5.42 -5.16 -11.47
CA GLY A 28 -6.36 -6.29 -11.54
C GLY A 28 -6.67 -6.90 -10.17
N PHE A 29 -5.66 -7.03 -9.32
CA PHE A 29 -5.82 -7.51 -7.95
C PHE A 29 -6.68 -6.57 -7.11
N MET A 30 -6.40 -5.26 -7.14
CA MET A 30 -7.19 -4.23 -6.42
C MET A 30 -8.66 -4.24 -6.86
N ASN A 31 -8.93 -4.39 -8.17
CA ASN A 31 -10.29 -4.47 -8.68
C ASN A 31 -11.03 -5.71 -8.15
N ARG A 32 -10.36 -6.87 -8.08
CA ARG A 32 -10.93 -8.08 -7.46
C ARG A 32 -11.22 -7.88 -5.97
N LEU A 33 -10.32 -7.22 -5.24
CA LEU A 33 -10.54 -6.89 -3.83
C LEU A 33 -11.77 -6.00 -3.63
N LEU A 34 -11.92 -4.94 -4.43
CA LEU A 34 -13.09 -4.06 -4.39
C LEU A 34 -14.39 -4.84 -4.63
N SER A 35 -14.37 -5.78 -5.58
CA SER A 35 -15.53 -6.64 -5.85
C SER A 35 -15.86 -7.55 -4.66
N LEU A 36 -14.86 -8.15 -4.03
CA LEU A 36 -15.03 -8.99 -2.84
C LEU A 36 -15.53 -8.19 -1.64
N ILE A 37 -14.99 -6.98 -1.43
CA ILE A 37 -15.44 -6.06 -0.38
C ILE A 37 -16.91 -5.68 -0.62
N SER A 38 -17.30 -5.35 -1.88
CA SER A 38 -18.69 -5.08 -2.22
C SER A 38 -19.61 -6.22 -1.81
N GLN A 39 -19.26 -7.45 -2.17
CA GLN A 39 -20.03 -8.65 -1.82
C GLN A 39 -20.10 -8.90 -0.31
N GLY A 40 -18.97 -8.74 0.39
CA GLY A 40 -18.90 -8.89 1.85
C GLY A 40 -19.81 -7.90 2.60
N LEU A 41 -20.09 -6.75 1.97
CA LEU A 41 -21.01 -5.72 2.47
C LEU A 41 -22.47 -5.92 2.03
N GLY A 42 -22.78 -7.02 1.34
CA GLY A 42 -24.09 -7.28 0.80
C GLY A 42 -24.50 -6.38 -0.38
N LEU A 43 -23.51 -5.73 -1.03
CA LEU A 43 -23.70 -4.91 -2.22
C LEU A 43 -23.50 -5.73 -3.50
N ASP A 44 -23.94 -5.18 -4.64
CA ASP A 44 -23.59 -5.72 -5.95
C ASP A 44 -22.06 -5.78 -6.09
N LYS A 45 -21.52 -6.89 -6.62
CA LYS A 45 -20.08 -7.10 -6.79
C LYS A 45 -19.36 -5.95 -7.50
N ASP A 46 -20.05 -5.28 -8.40
CA ASP A 46 -19.49 -4.16 -9.18
C ASP A 46 -19.70 -2.80 -8.53
N CYS A 47 -20.28 -2.73 -7.34
CA CYS A 47 -20.63 -1.48 -6.68
C CYS A 47 -19.40 -0.59 -6.43
N LEU A 48 -18.40 -1.08 -5.73
CA LEU A 48 -17.17 -0.32 -5.48
C LEU A 48 -16.31 -0.14 -6.75
N PRO A 49 -16.09 -1.16 -7.59
CA PRO A 49 -15.39 -0.97 -8.86
C PRO A 49 -15.99 0.15 -9.72
N LYS A 50 -17.29 0.17 -9.93
CA LYS A 50 -17.97 1.23 -10.70
C LYS A 50 -17.81 2.62 -10.10
N ARG A 51 -17.73 2.73 -8.77
CA ARG A 51 -17.48 4.00 -8.09
C ARG A 51 -16.08 4.54 -8.30
N MET A 52 -15.10 3.67 -8.56
CA MET A 52 -13.74 4.09 -8.92
C MET A 52 -13.64 4.60 -10.37
N GLY A 53 -14.67 4.36 -11.20
CA GLY A 53 -14.71 4.74 -12.60
C GLY A 53 -13.99 3.77 -13.53
N ASP A 54 -14.12 4.00 -14.85
CA ASP A 54 -13.58 3.10 -15.88
C ASP A 54 -12.05 3.09 -15.94
N ASN A 55 -11.40 4.18 -15.54
CA ASN A 55 -9.94 4.33 -15.54
C ASN A 55 -9.45 4.83 -14.17
N PRO A 56 -9.47 3.99 -13.13
CA PRO A 56 -9.02 4.39 -11.81
C PRO A 56 -7.52 4.74 -11.84
N ARG A 57 -7.15 5.83 -11.16
CA ARG A 57 -5.75 6.23 -11.08
C ARG A 57 -5.00 5.30 -10.13
N LEU A 58 -3.98 4.62 -10.66
CA LEU A 58 -2.99 3.90 -9.86
C LEU A 58 -1.80 4.82 -9.56
N ARG A 59 -1.37 4.83 -8.31
CA ARG A 59 -0.13 5.46 -7.86
C ARG A 59 0.72 4.41 -7.18
N ALA A 60 1.98 4.33 -7.54
CA ALA A 60 2.95 3.51 -6.83
C ALA A 60 4.02 4.40 -6.20
N GLN A 61 4.49 4.00 -5.04
CA GLN A 61 5.54 4.68 -4.29
C GLN A 61 6.43 3.62 -3.65
N ALA A 62 7.73 3.79 -3.78
CA ALA A 62 8.72 3.02 -3.04
C ALA A 62 9.30 3.90 -1.94
N ASN A 63 9.17 3.47 -0.70
CA ASN A 63 9.72 4.15 0.46
C ASN A 63 10.98 3.40 0.90
N PHE A 64 12.06 4.12 1.04
CA PHE A 64 13.30 3.60 1.60
C PHE A 64 13.57 4.28 2.95
N TYR A 65 13.71 3.47 3.97
CA TYR A 65 14.00 3.92 5.34
C TYR A 65 15.42 3.46 5.70
N PRO A 66 16.42 4.35 5.67
CA PRO A 66 17.79 3.99 6.08
C PRO A 66 17.83 3.74 7.58
N GLN A 67 18.85 3.02 8.04
CA GLN A 67 19.05 2.78 9.47
C GLN A 67 19.11 4.11 10.23
N CYS A 68 18.29 4.25 11.26
CA CYS A 68 18.23 5.44 12.10
C CYS A 68 19.14 5.28 13.32
N PRO A 69 20.06 6.23 13.60
CA PRO A 69 20.91 6.18 14.78
C PRO A 69 20.13 6.30 16.09
N ASP A 70 19.05 7.10 16.10
CA ASP A 70 18.22 7.39 17.28
C ASP A 70 16.74 7.07 17.01
N PRO A 71 16.36 5.79 16.90
CA PRO A 71 15.00 5.40 16.52
C PRO A 71 13.93 5.83 17.54
N GLU A 72 14.30 5.98 18.80
CA GLU A 72 13.41 6.46 19.87
C GLU A 72 12.95 7.92 19.66
N LEU A 73 13.68 8.70 18.86
CA LEU A 73 13.42 10.12 18.64
C LEU A 73 12.79 10.40 17.27
N THR A 74 12.63 9.40 16.42
CA THR A 74 12.28 9.62 15.01
C THR A 74 11.21 8.65 14.53
N LEU A 75 10.17 9.18 13.91
CA LEU A 75 9.21 8.39 13.16
C LEU A 75 9.67 8.29 11.70
N GLY A 76 9.62 7.10 11.11
CA GLY A 76 9.91 6.91 9.68
C GLY A 76 8.89 7.62 8.80
N LEU A 77 7.62 7.60 9.21
CA LEU A 77 6.52 8.33 8.59
C LEU A 77 5.55 8.77 9.70
N ALA A 78 5.05 9.98 9.59
CA ALA A 78 4.08 10.49 10.56
C ALA A 78 2.75 9.70 10.50
N VAL A 79 2.04 9.70 11.61
CA VAL A 79 0.69 9.16 11.74
C VAL A 79 -0.23 9.74 10.66
N HIS A 80 -0.89 8.90 9.89
CA HIS A 80 -1.79 9.33 8.83
C HIS A 80 -2.84 8.26 8.51
N THR A 81 -3.86 8.65 7.79
CA THR A 81 -4.77 7.77 7.06
C THR A 81 -4.47 7.84 5.56
N ASP A 82 -4.80 6.79 4.82
CA ASP A 82 -4.67 6.79 3.37
C ASP A 82 -5.88 7.48 2.74
N LEU A 83 -5.67 8.56 1.99
CA LEU A 83 -6.75 9.32 1.33
C LEU A 83 -7.40 8.61 0.14
N ASN A 84 -6.79 7.53 -0.35
CA ASN A 84 -7.28 6.77 -1.51
C ASN A 84 -8.39 5.76 -1.14
N ALA A 85 -8.75 4.87 -2.08
CA ALA A 85 -9.71 3.78 -1.83
C ALA A 85 -9.03 2.58 -1.18
N LEU A 86 -7.92 2.10 -1.77
CA LEU A 86 -7.14 0.95 -1.30
C LEU A 86 -5.66 1.24 -1.42
N THR A 87 -4.90 0.80 -0.43
CA THR A 87 -3.44 0.68 -0.51
C THR A 87 -3.06 -0.80 -0.46
N VAL A 88 -2.22 -1.22 -1.39
CA VAL A 88 -1.57 -2.53 -1.38
C VAL A 88 -0.11 -2.31 -1.01
N LEU A 89 0.25 -2.69 0.21
CA LEU A 89 1.58 -2.48 0.76
C LEU A 89 2.36 -3.79 0.79
N GLN A 90 3.57 -3.78 0.25
CA GLN A 90 4.55 -4.86 0.38
C GLN A 90 5.65 -4.42 1.33
N GLN A 91 5.87 -5.16 2.40
CA GLN A 91 6.93 -4.93 3.36
C GLN A 91 8.19 -5.72 2.97
N SER A 92 9.36 -5.17 3.29
CA SER A 92 10.63 -5.91 3.20
C SER A 92 10.65 -7.06 4.21
N ALA A 93 11.17 -8.21 3.81
CA ALA A 93 11.29 -9.36 4.69
C ALA A 93 12.21 -9.06 5.88
N GLY A 94 11.83 -9.53 7.06
CA GLY A 94 12.65 -9.47 8.27
C GLY A 94 12.74 -8.11 8.97
N VAL A 95 11.97 -7.11 8.53
CA VAL A 95 11.92 -5.78 9.16
C VAL A 95 10.49 -5.44 9.53
N THR A 96 10.19 -5.38 10.82
CA THR A 96 8.91 -4.91 11.35
C THR A 96 8.97 -3.39 11.50
N GLY A 97 8.42 -2.66 10.53
CA GLY A 97 8.40 -1.19 10.54
C GLY A 97 6.98 -0.61 10.50
N LEU A 98 6.00 -1.42 10.10
CA LEU A 98 4.60 -1.00 10.01
C LEU A 98 3.90 -1.17 11.37
N GLN A 99 3.22 -0.13 11.81
CA GLN A 99 2.33 -0.20 12.97
C GLN A 99 0.98 0.45 12.64
N VAL A 100 -0.07 -0.04 13.27
CA VAL A 100 -1.43 0.51 13.18
C VAL A 100 -1.94 0.85 14.57
N ILE A 101 -2.79 1.86 14.68
CA ILE A 101 -3.54 2.14 15.91
C ILE A 101 -4.81 1.32 15.89
N LYS A 102 -5.01 0.53 16.93
CA LYS A 102 -6.25 -0.21 17.18
C LYS A 102 -6.67 -0.01 18.63
N ASP A 103 -7.88 0.47 18.84
CA ASP A 103 -8.42 0.73 20.18
C ASP A 103 -7.47 1.63 21.01
N GLY A 104 -6.91 2.66 20.38
CA GLY A 104 -5.96 3.59 20.98
C GLY A 104 -4.58 3.02 21.32
N LYS A 105 -4.24 1.83 20.82
CA LYS A 105 -2.96 1.16 21.06
C LYS A 105 -2.22 0.90 19.77
N TRP A 106 -0.90 1.03 19.82
CA TRP A 106 0.00 0.65 18.73
C TRP A 106 0.12 -0.86 18.61
N VAL A 107 -0.14 -1.37 17.43
CA VAL A 107 -0.02 -2.79 17.09
C VAL A 107 0.92 -2.92 15.90
N ALA A 108 2.02 -3.64 16.09
CA ALA A 108 2.94 -3.97 15.01
C ALA A 108 2.31 -4.94 14.01
N VAL A 109 2.61 -4.71 12.74
CA VAL A 109 2.20 -5.59 11.63
C VAL A 109 3.44 -6.24 11.05
N ASP A 110 3.74 -7.44 11.50
CA ASP A 110 4.90 -8.18 11.04
C ASP A 110 4.77 -8.59 9.56
N PRO A 111 5.87 -8.49 8.79
CA PRO A 111 5.87 -8.91 7.40
C PRO A 111 5.69 -10.42 7.28
N ILE A 112 4.72 -10.84 6.49
CA ILE A 112 4.51 -12.24 6.12
C ILE A 112 5.11 -12.46 4.73
N PRO A 113 5.97 -13.47 4.53
CA PRO A 113 6.55 -13.76 3.22
C PRO A 113 5.47 -13.94 2.15
N ASN A 114 5.67 -13.29 1.00
CA ASN A 114 4.77 -13.34 -0.16
C ASN A 114 3.34 -12.84 0.11
N ALA A 115 3.15 -12.01 1.13
CA ALA A 115 1.87 -11.37 1.43
C ALA A 115 1.91 -9.86 1.22
N PHE A 116 0.74 -9.30 1.03
CA PHE A 116 0.50 -7.86 1.05
C PHE A 116 -0.30 -7.47 2.29
N VAL A 117 -0.04 -6.28 2.80
CA VAL A 117 -0.96 -5.60 3.72
C VAL A 117 -1.92 -4.77 2.89
N ILE A 118 -3.21 -4.88 3.16
CA ILE A 118 -4.26 -4.14 2.45
C ILE A 118 -4.89 -3.15 3.42
N ASN A 119 -4.78 -1.85 3.08
CA ASN A 119 -5.42 -0.80 3.85
C ASN A 119 -6.64 -0.28 3.09
N LEU A 120 -7.77 -0.15 3.81
CA LEU A 120 -8.93 0.58 3.33
C LEU A 120 -8.71 2.06 3.58
N GLY A 121 -8.70 2.86 2.51
CA GLY A 121 -8.50 4.29 2.64
C GLY A 121 -9.81 5.06 2.91
N ASP A 122 -9.66 6.36 3.18
CA ASP A 122 -10.76 7.26 3.55
C ASP A 122 -11.90 7.27 2.53
N GLN A 123 -11.61 7.11 1.24
CA GLN A 123 -12.65 7.06 0.20
C GLN A 123 -13.62 5.89 0.42
N ILE A 124 -13.12 4.72 0.78
CA ILE A 124 -13.99 3.57 1.08
C ILE A 124 -14.75 3.81 2.37
N GLN A 125 -14.14 4.37 3.40
CA GLN A 125 -14.82 4.70 4.65
C GLN A 125 -16.00 5.65 4.43
N VAL A 126 -15.80 6.72 3.65
CA VAL A 126 -16.86 7.68 3.31
C VAL A 126 -17.97 7.02 2.49
N ILE A 127 -17.63 6.21 1.48
CA ILE A 127 -18.62 5.51 0.64
C ILE A 127 -19.51 4.59 1.48
N LEU A 128 -18.93 3.95 2.47
CA LEU A 128 -19.61 2.96 3.31
C LEU A 128 -20.23 3.55 4.57
N ASN A 129 -20.08 4.86 4.81
CA ASN A 129 -20.52 5.55 6.02
C ASN A 129 -20.04 4.84 7.31
N LEU A 130 -18.82 4.31 7.27
CA LEU A 130 -18.20 3.61 8.38
C LEU A 130 -17.52 4.62 9.29
N SER A 131 -17.95 4.72 10.53
CA SER A 131 -17.47 5.71 11.49
C SER A 131 -16.07 5.45 12.08
N SER A 132 -15.43 4.33 11.78
CA SER A 132 -13.99 4.07 12.01
C SER A 132 -13.64 2.61 11.65
N PHE A 133 -12.79 2.37 10.67
CA PHE A 133 -12.33 1.01 10.37
C PHE A 133 -10.83 0.81 10.61
N ILE A 134 -10.02 1.83 10.38
CA ILE A 134 -8.59 1.83 10.72
C ILE A 134 -8.24 3.26 11.13
N GLU A 135 -7.85 3.41 12.40
CA GLU A 135 -7.64 4.76 12.91
C GLU A 135 -6.35 5.39 12.39
N THR A 136 -5.32 4.60 12.04
CA THR A 136 -4.06 5.22 11.62
C THR A 136 -2.97 4.22 11.25
N ILE A 137 -2.15 4.55 10.27
CA ILE A 137 -0.98 3.77 9.84
C ILE A 137 0.28 4.57 10.15
N ILE A 138 1.29 3.89 10.72
CA ILE A 138 2.64 4.47 10.93
C ILE A 138 3.69 3.49 10.45
N MET A 139 4.78 4.05 9.90
CA MET A 139 6.02 3.33 9.62
C MET A 139 7.07 3.71 10.65
N TYR A 140 7.65 2.74 11.35
CA TYR A 140 8.82 2.90 12.20
C TYR A 140 10.09 2.43 11.50
N TRP A 141 11.23 2.90 12.01
CA TRP A 141 12.56 2.48 11.56
C TRP A 141 12.93 1.10 12.07
#